data_e88b0339303adb33dc8dd42d55a9090c
#
_entry.id   e88b0339303adb33dc8dd42d55a9090c
#
_cell.length_a   1.000
_cell.length_b   1.000
_cell.length_c   1.000
_cell.angle_alpha   90.00
_cell.angle_beta   90.00
_cell.angle_gamma   90.00
#
_symmetry.space_group_name_H-M   'P 1'
#
loop_
_entity.id
_entity.type
_entity.pdbx_description
1 polymer ?
#
loop_
_entity_poly.entity_id
_entity_poly.type
_entity_poly.pdbx_seq_one_letter_code
_entity_poly.pdbx_strand_id
1 'polypeptide(L)'
;MKKIVITTIIVIFSFQNALYAAGGSSGNSKSLYDQAVGLIKSAKKYEKKGKTNKANKRYEKAFTLLIKENKKKPNQPDTLNYLGFTTRKLGDFVNGEKYYLQGL
;
A
#
# COMPACT_ATOMS: atom_id res chain seq x y z
N MET A 1 32.60 -17.92 -12.76
CA MET A 1 32.72 -16.82 -11.82
C MET A 1 31.46 -16.00 -11.74
N LYS A 2 30.97 -15.52 -12.86
CA LYS A 2 29.78 -14.70 -12.87
C LYS A 2 28.55 -15.44 -12.35
N LYS A 3 28.47 -16.74 -12.60
CA LYS A 3 27.36 -17.55 -12.17
C LYS A 3 27.23 -17.65 -10.66
N ILE A 4 28.34 -17.65 -9.97
CA ILE A 4 28.38 -17.76 -8.52
C ILE A 4 27.74 -16.54 -7.86
N VAL A 5 28.02 -15.37 -8.41
CA VAL A 5 27.48 -14.11 -7.89
C VAL A 5 25.96 -14.10 -7.98
N ILE A 6 25.42 -14.55 -9.10
CA ILE A 6 23.99 -14.57 -9.32
C ILE A 6 23.32 -15.50 -8.31
N THR A 7 23.92 -16.66 -8.07
CA THR A 7 23.36 -17.62 -7.13
C THR A 7 23.27 -17.04 -5.72
N THR A 8 24.30 -16.32 -5.32
CA THR A 8 24.34 -15.70 -4.00
C THR A 8 23.20 -14.71 -3.81
N ILE A 9 22.95 -13.91 -4.83
CA ILE A 9 21.89 -12.92 -4.76
C ILE A 9 20.52 -13.57 -4.57
N ILE A 10 20.29 -14.66 -5.29
CA ILE A 10 19.02 -15.38 -5.19
C ILE A 10 18.79 -15.91 -3.78
N VAL A 11 19.84 -16.46 -3.18
CA VAL A 11 19.73 -17.01 -1.83
C VAL A 11 19.35 -15.93 -0.84
N ILE A 12 19.98 -14.77 -0.93
CA ILE A 12 19.68 -13.66 -0.03
C ILE A 12 18.23 -13.23 -0.16
N PHE A 13 17.76 -13.15 -1.36
CA PHE A 13 16.39 -12.73 -1.60
C PHE A 13 15.38 -13.69 -0.99
N SER A 14 15.61 -14.98 -1.14
CA SER A 14 14.73 -16.00 -0.57
C SER A 14 14.71 -15.93 0.96
N PHE A 15 15.86 -15.69 1.55
CA PHE A 15 15.94 -15.59 2.98
C PHE A 15 15.13 -14.42 3.53
N GLN A 16 15.20 -13.30 2.85
CA GLN A 16 14.42 -12.11 3.26
C GLN A 16 12.92 -12.39 3.25
N ASN A 17 12.46 -13.09 2.25
CA ASN A 17 11.05 -13.43 2.17
C ASN A 17 10.61 -14.30 3.33
N ALA A 18 11.42 -15.26 3.69
CA ALA A 18 11.10 -16.15 4.79
C ALA A 18 11.02 -15.39 6.11
N LEU A 19 11.95 -14.50 6.35
CA LEU A 19 11.95 -13.69 7.55
C LEU A 19 10.72 -12.79 7.63
N TYR A 20 10.38 -12.21 6.52
CA TYR A 20 9.24 -11.32 6.49
C TYR A 20 7.95 -12.07 6.81
N ALA A 21 7.77 -13.25 6.24
CA ALA A 21 6.61 -14.06 6.51
C ALA A 21 6.52 -14.46 7.97
N ALA A 22 7.65 -14.87 8.55
CA ALA A 22 7.69 -15.25 9.95
C ALA A 22 7.32 -14.08 10.86
N GLY A 23 7.84 -12.90 10.56
CA GLY A 23 7.53 -11.71 11.33
C GLY A 23 6.05 -11.33 11.24
N GLY A 24 5.46 -11.53 10.08
CA GLY A 24 4.07 -11.21 9.86
C GLY A 24 3.10 -12.07 10.64
N SER A 25 3.52 -13.23 11.06
CA SER A 25 2.64 -14.15 11.77
C SER A 25 2.63 -13.95 13.28
N SER A 26 3.31 -12.96 13.79
CA SER A 26 3.54 -12.79 15.22
C SER A 26 2.36 -12.20 15.99
N GLY A 27 1.21 -12.06 15.42
CA GLY A 27 0.04 -11.59 16.15
C GLY A 27 -0.14 -10.09 16.25
N ASN A 28 0.88 -9.33 15.88
CA ASN A 28 0.81 -7.87 15.86
C ASN A 28 0.62 -7.33 14.45
N SER A 29 0.17 -8.18 13.55
CA SER A 29 -0.04 -7.73 12.17
C SER A 29 -1.23 -6.80 12.10
N LYS A 30 -1.02 -5.64 11.53
CA LYS A 30 -2.08 -4.67 11.31
C LYS A 30 -2.99 -5.15 10.19
N SER A 31 -4.25 -4.74 10.25
CA SER A 31 -5.19 -5.01 9.17
C SER A 31 -4.71 -4.31 7.90
N LEU A 32 -5.22 -4.74 6.76
CA LEU A 32 -4.92 -4.08 5.49
C LEU A 32 -5.30 -2.61 5.52
N TYR A 33 -6.46 -2.33 6.15
CA TYR A 33 -6.92 -0.97 6.29
C TYR A 33 -5.92 -0.11 7.09
N ASP A 34 -5.49 -0.61 8.25
CA ASP A 34 -4.55 0.14 9.10
C ASP A 34 -3.21 0.36 8.42
N GLN A 35 -2.72 -0.64 7.69
CA GLN A 35 -1.50 -0.50 6.91
C GLN A 35 -1.64 0.59 5.86
N ALA A 36 -2.77 0.61 5.17
CA ALA A 36 -3.02 1.61 4.14
C ALA A 36 -3.07 3.02 4.75
N VAL A 37 -3.73 3.17 5.88
CA VAL A 37 -3.81 4.47 6.56
C VAL A 37 -2.42 4.96 6.95
N GLY A 38 -1.57 4.05 7.44
CA GLY A 38 -0.19 4.39 7.78
C GLY A 38 0.60 4.86 6.57
N LEU A 39 0.42 4.20 5.43
CA LEU A 39 1.08 4.59 4.19
C LEU A 39 0.60 5.97 3.71
N ILE A 40 -0.68 6.25 3.87
CA ILE A 40 -1.23 7.55 3.50
C ILE A 40 -0.62 8.66 4.35
N LYS A 41 -0.51 8.43 5.66
CA LYS A 41 0.14 9.41 6.54
C LYS A 41 1.58 9.67 6.12
N SER A 42 2.31 8.61 5.79
CA SER A 42 3.67 8.72 5.31
C SER A 42 3.75 9.50 4.00
N ALA A 43 2.83 9.21 3.08
CA ALA A 43 2.78 9.91 1.80
C ALA A 43 2.56 11.40 2.00
N LYS A 44 1.65 11.77 2.89
CA LYS A 44 1.38 13.19 3.18
C LYS A 44 2.62 13.89 3.71
N LYS A 45 3.40 13.23 4.54
CA LYS A 45 4.65 13.80 5.05
C LYS A 45 5.65 14.05 3.92
N TYR A 46 5.77 13.11 3.00
CA TYR A 46 6.64 13.29 1.85
C TYR A 46 6.17 14.43 0.95
N GLU A 47 4.86 14.56 0.77
CA GLU A 47 4.32 15.68 0.01
C GLU A 47 4.71 17.03 0.61
N LYS A 48 4.61 17.14 1.92
CA LYS A 48 4.98 18.38 2.60
C LYS A 48 6.44 18.73 2.40
N LYS A 49 7.29 17.74 2.22
CA LYS A 49 8.71 17.94 1.98
C LYS A 49 9.04 18.11 0.51
N GLY A 50 8.06 18.12 -0.36
CA GLY A 50 8.26 18.24 -1.78
C GLY A 50 8.76 16.96 -2.45
N LYS A 51 8.70 15.83 -1.76
CA LYS A 51 9.18 14.55 -2.28
C LYS A 51 8.04 13.80 -2.95
N THR A 52 7.60 14.32 -4.09
CA THR A 52 6.42 13.84 -4.78
C THR A 52 6.51 12.38 -5.20
N ASN A 53 7.68 11.97 -5.72
CA ASN A 53 7.82 10.57 -6.17
C ASN A 53 7.68 9.58 -5.03
N LYS A 54 8.26 9.89 -3.88
CA LYS A 54 8.14 9.02 -2.71
C LYS A 54 6.70 9.00 -2.20
N ALA A 55 6.05 10.14 -2.20
CA ALA A 55 4.65 10.22 -1.81
C ALA A 55 3.78 9.36 -2.70
N ASN A 56 3.95 9.46 -4.02
CA ASN A 56 3.15 8.69 -4.96
C ASN A 56 3.32 7.19 -4.77
N LYS A 57 4.54 6.74 -4.51
CA LYS A 57 4.76 5.31 -4.25
C LYS A 57 4.00 4.83 -3.02
N ARG A 58 3.93 5.64 -2.00
CA ARG A 58 3.17 5.30 -0.80
C ARG A 58 1.67 5.28 -1.08
N TYR A 59 1.18 6.24 -1.85
CA TYR A 59 -0.22 6.25 -2.23
C TYR A 59 -0.58 5.03 -3.08
N GLU A 60 0.30 4.60 -3.98
CA GLU A 60 0.07 3.41 -4.79
C GLU A 60 -0.05 2.16 -3.92
N LYS A 61 0.85 2.02 -2.95
CA LYS A 61 0.79 0.89 -2.03
C LYS A 61 -0.49 0.92 -1.20
N ALA A 62 -0.86 2.09 -0.71
CA ALA A 62 -2.08 2.23 0.07
C ALA A 62 -3.29 1.86 -0.78
N PHE A 63 -3.34 2.33 -2.01
CA PHE A 63 -4.43 2.00 -2.92
C PHE A 63 -4.55 0.48 -3.09
N THR A 64 -3.44 -0.20 -3.34
CA THR A 64 -3.45 -1.65 -3.52
C THR A 64 -4.00 -2.37 -2.29
N LEU A 65 -3.59 -1.94 -1.10
CA LEU A 65 -4.08 -2.55 0.12
C LEU A 65 -5.57 -2.28 0.33
N LEU A 66 -6.02 -1.09 -0.02
CA LEU A 66 -7.44 -0.74 0.11
C LEU A 66 -8.31 -1.52 -0.87
N ILE A 67 -7.80 -1.80 -2.06
CA ILE A 67 -8.51 -2.66 -3.00
C ILE A 67 -8.70 -4.06 -2.41
N LYS A 68 -7.64 -4.59 -1.79
CA LYS A 68 -7.73 -5.90 -1.13
C LYS A 68 -8.70 -5.87 0.04
N GLU A 69 -8.66 -4.80 0.82
CA GLU A 69 -9.57 -4.65 1.95
C GLU A 69 -11.03 -4.60 1.47
N ASN A 70 -11.28 -3.87 0.40
CA ASN A 70 -12.63 -3.75 -0.14
C ASN A 70 -13.15 -5.09 -0.69
N LYS A 71 -12.27 -5.96 -1.15
CA LYS A 71 -12.68 -7.32 -1.56
C LYS A 71 -13.07 -8.17 -0.37
N LYS A 72 -12.36 -8.02 0.75
CA LYS A 72 -12.66 -8.77 1.96
C LYS A 72 -13.91 -8.26 2.65
N LYS A 73 -14.05 -6.96 2.72
CA LYS A 73 -15.17 -6.29 3.38
C LYS A 73 -15.73 -5.24 2.44
N PRO A 74 -16.64 -5.63 1.55
CA PRO A 74 -17.11 -4.72 0.51
C PRO A 74 -17.84 -3.50 1.04
N ASN A 75 -17.62 -2.39 0.38
CA ASN A 75 -18.40 -1.16 0.53
C ASN A 75 -18.40 -0.54 1.92
N GLN A 76 -17.32 -0.73 2.68
CA GLN A 76 -17.17 -0.02 3.94
C GLN A 76 -16.89 1.46 3.67
N PRO A 77 -17.64 2.38 4.29
CA PRO A 77 -17.50 3.81 3.99
C PRO A 77 -16.08 4.33 4.16
N ASP A 78 -15.39 3.92 5.22
CA ASP A 78 -14.03 4.37 5.46
C ASP A 78 -13.07 3.91 4.36
N THR A 79 -13.20 2.65 3.95
CA THR A 79 -12.37 2.10 2.88
C THR A 79 -12.62 2.82 1.56
N LEU A 80 -13.90 3.04 1.23
CA LEU A 80 -14.26 3.73 0.01
C LEU A 80 -13.77 5.18 0.01
N ASN A 81 -13.84 5.83 1.15
CA ASN A 81 -13.35 7.19 1.29
C ASN A 81 -11.85 7.28 1.00
N TYR A 82 -11.07 6.36 1.58
CA TYR A 82 -9.64 6.34 1.33
C TYR A 82 -9.29 5.89 -0.09
N LEU A 83 -10.09 5.00 -0.69
CA LEU A 83 -9.93 4.67 -2.10
C LEU A 83 -10.11 5.90 -2.96
N GLY A 84 -11.15 6.69 -2.68
CA GLY A 84 -11.36 7.94 -3.37
C GLY A 84 -10.19 8.89 -3.21
N PHE A 85 -9.70 9.02 -2.00
CA PHE A 85 -8.59 9.90 -1.69
C PHE A 85 -7.31 9.49 -2.44
N THR A 86 -6.91 8.22 -2.32
CA THR A 86 -5.67 7.75 -2.96
C THR A 86 -5.78 7.79 -4.47
N THR A 87 -6.94 7.46 -5.02
CA THR A 87 -7.17 7.48 -6.46
C THR A 87 -7.00 8.89 -7.00
N ARG A 88 -7.54 9.89 -6.29
CA ARG A 88 -7.37 11.28 -6.67
C ARG A 88 -5.92 11.74 -6.57
N LYS A 89 -5.24 11.33 -5.51
CA LYS A 89 -3.81 11.68 -5.36
C LYS A 89 -2.97 11.13 -6.50
N LEU A 90 -3.38 10.00 -7.05
CA LEU A 90 -2.69 9.39 -8.17
C LEU A 90 -3.13 9.95 -9.53
N GLY A 91 -4.02 10.94 -9.53
CA GLY A 91 -4.42 11.65 -10.73
C GLY A 91 -5.70 11.16 -11.39
N ASP A 92 -6.34 10.15 -10.84
CA ASP A 92 -7.58 9.61 -11.42
C ASP A 92 -8.79 10.19 -10.70
N PHE A 93 -9.20 11.38 -11.13
CA PHE A 93 -10.27 12.11 -10.49
C PHE A 93 -11.64 11.49 -10.73
N VAL A 94 -11.83 10.89 -11.88
CA VAL A 94 -13.12 10.27 -12.23
C VAL A 94 -13.42 9.10 -11.31
N ASN A 95 -12.49 8.16 -11.19
CA ASN A 95 -12.70 7.02 -10.30
C ASN A 95 -12.66 7.42 -8.83
N GLY A 96 -11.88 8.43 -8.50
CA GLY A 96 -11.87 8.94 -7.14
C GLY A 96 -13.25 9.42 -6.71
N GLU A 97 -13.92 10.15 -7.58
CA GLU A 97 -15.27 10.61 -7.31
C GLU A 97 -16.25 9.46 -7.16
N LYS A 98 -16.12 8.45 -8.03
CA LYS A 98 -17.00 7.28 -7.93
C LYS A 98 -16.87 6.59 -6.58
N TYR A 99 -15.66 6.44 -6.08
CA TYR A 99 -15.47 5.83 -4.76
C TYR A 99 -16.11 6.67 -3.66
N TYR A 100 -15.95 7.99 -3.72
CA TYR A 100 -16.57 8.86 -2.72
C TYR A 100 -18.09 8.73 -2.73
N LEU A 101 -18.67 8.70 -3.92
CA LEU A 101 -20.12 8.58 -4.04
C LEU A 101 -20.63 7.24 -3.52
N GLN A 102 -19.87 6.17 -3.76
CA GLN A 102 -20.23 4.86 -3.22
C GLN A 102 -20.19 4.85 -1.70
N GLY A 103 -19.30 5.64 -1.10
CA GLY A 103 -19.14 5.69 0.33
C GLY A 103 -20.15 6.53 1.07
N LEU A 104 -20.98 7.26 0.36
CA LEU A 104 -22.02 8.05 0.98
C LEU A 104 -23.18 7.15 1.37
#